data_f9a60e2c8d41400cb619492e2ad30aea
#
_entry.id   f9a60e2c8d41400cb619492e2ad30aea
#
_cell.length_a   1.000
_cell.length_b   1.000
_cell.length_c   1.000
_cell.angle_alpha   90.00
_cell.angle_beta   90.00
_cell.angle_gamma   90.00
#
_symmetry.space_group_name_H-M   'P 1'
#
loop_
_entity.id
_entity.type
_entity.pdbx_description
1 polymer ?
#
loop_
_entity_poly.entity_id
_entity_poly.type
_entity_poly.pdbx_seq_one_letter_code
_entity_poly.pdbx_strand_id
1 'polypeptide(L)'
;VSGLGFEHVFHPAAAQGGPTLLLLHGTGADEHDLLGLGRALAPGAALLSPRGKVSENGANRWFRRLREGVFDVDDVIARTHELAGFVEESVAARGLDPASVVAVGFSNGANIAAATLLLRPDLLRGAALFAAAAPLQGREPERVDLSAASVFMGAGTADPITPIDQARLLATQLTERGANVRLQEHPGGHALPPAVLSGAKEWLTGLGAATRSG
;
A
#
# COMPACT_ATOMS: atom_id res chain seq x y z
N VAL A 1 -20.69 1.25 10.42
CA VAL A 1 -20.71 2.70 10.72
C VAL A 1 -20.26 3.44 9.47
N SER A 2 -21.22 3.89 8.66
CA SER A 2 -21.02 4.49 7.33
C SER A 2 -20.71 6.00 7.38
N GLY A 3 -19.91 6.45 8.32
CA GLY A 3 -19.57 7.89 8.46
C GLY A 3 -18.32 8.36 7.74
N LEU A 4 -17.46 7.44 7.27
CA LEU A 4 -16.11 7.76 6.77
C LEU A 4 -15.96 7.63 5.23
N GLY A 5 -17.05 7.57 4.48
CA GLY A 5 -17.02 7.63 3.02
C GLY A 5 -16.52 6.40 2.26
N PHE A 6 -15.98 5.35 2.95
CA PHE A 6 -15.59 4.06 2.37
C PHE A 6 -16.30 2.91 3.06
N GLU A 7 -16.79 1.91 2.31
CA GLU A 7 -17.03 0.60 2.88
C GLU A 7 -15.71 0.04 3.38
N HIS A 8 -15.68 -0.46 4.63
CA HIS A 8 -14.43 -0.94 5.21
C HIS A 8 -14.65 -1.92 6.35
N VAL A 9 -13.64 -2.74 6.59
CA VAL A 9 -13.51 -3.58 7.79
C VAL A 9 -12.43 -2.99 8.69
N PHE A 10 -12.70 -2.99 9.99
CA PHE A 10 -11.70 -2.63 11.00
C PHE A 10 -11.61 -3.72 12.08
N HIS A 11 -10.38 -4.18 12.32
CA HIS A 11 -10.05 -5.03 13.46
C HIS A 11 -9.11 -4.28 14.39
N PRO A 12 -9.47 -4.08 15.66
CA PRO A 12 -8.58 -3.41 16.62
C PRO A 12 -7.31 -4.24 16.88
N ALA A 13 -6.25 -3.57 17.28
CA ALA A 13 -5.03 -4.25 17.73
C ALA A 13 -5.28 -5.08 18.98
N ALA A 14 -4.59 -6.22 19.10
CA ALA A 14 -4.64 -7.07 20.29
C ALA A 14 -3.96 -6.43 21.50
N ALA A 15 -3.02 -5.51 21.28
CA ALA A 15 -2.32 -4.73 22.30
C ALA A 15 -2.00 -3.34 21.79
N GLN A 16 -1.84 -2.37 22.70
CA GLN A 16 -1.46 -1.00 22.34
C GLN A 16 0.00 -0.94 21.82
N GLY A 17 0.29 0.03 20.95
CA GLY A 17 1.64 0.30 20.44
C GLY A 17 2.10 -0.58 19.28
N GLY A 18 1.20 -1.40 18.71
CA GLY A 18 1.45 -2.11 17.46
C GLY A 18 1.18 -1.25 16.21
N PRO A 19 1.64 -1.69 15.03
CA PRO A 19 1.35 -0.99 13.79
C PRO A 19 -0.14 -1.07 13.44
N THR A 20 -0.62 -0.07 12.69
CA THR A 20 -1.90 -0.13 11.98
C THR A 20 -1.63 -0.49 10.53
N LEU A 21 -2.12 -1.64 10.07
CA LEU A 21 -2.01 -2.04 8.67
C LEU A 21 -3.21 -1.51 7.87
N LEU A 22 -2.94 -0.64 6.90
CA LEU A 22 -3.90 -0.22 5.89
C LEU A 22 -3.86 -1.23 4.73
N LEU A 23 -4.90 -2.05 4.58
CA LEU A 23 -4.96 -3.13 3.61
C LEU A 23 -5.68 -2.69 2.34
N LEU A 24 -4.99 -2.75 1.20
CA LEU A 24 -5.45 -2.22 -0.08
C LEU A 24 -5.51 -3.34 -1.12
N HIS A 25 -6.72 -3.84 -1.38
CA HIS A 25 -6.99 -5.00 -2.24
C HIS A 25 -6.63 -4.79 -3.71
N GLY A 26 -6.46 -5.88 -4.45
CA GLY A 26 -6.29 -5.86 -5.91
C GLY A 26 -7.60 -5.63 -6.67
N THR A 27 -7.52 -5.50 -8.00
CA THR A 27 -8.69 -5.36 -8.87
C THR A 27 -9.65 -6.54 -8.70
N GLY A 28 -10.94 -6.23 -8.51
CA GLY A 28 -12.02 -7.22 -8.40
C GLY A 28 -12.24 -7.78 -6.99
N ALA A 29 -11.32 -7.52 -6.07
CA ALA A 29 -11.46 -7.92 -4.67
C ALA A 29 -12.20 -6.83 -3.83
N ASP A 30 -12.25 -7.03 -2.51
CA ASP A 30 -12.97 -6.14 -1.59
C ASP A 30 -12.21 -5.97 -0.26
N GLU A 31 -12.85 -5.35 0.72
CA GLU A 31 -12.30 -5.08 2.06
C GLU A 31 -12.02 -6.34 2.90
N HIS A 32 -12.40 -7.53 2.46
CA HIS A 32 -12.14 -8.79 3.16
C HIS A 32 -10.89 -9.51 2.65
N ASP A 33 -10.46 -9.23 1.42
CA ASP A 33 -9.46 -9.98 0.66
C ASP A 33 -8.11 -10.11 1.38
N LEU A 34 -7.55 -9.00 1.86
CA LEU A 34 -6.21 -8.98 2.46
C LEU A 34 -6.18 -9.17 3.99
N LEU A 35 -7.32 -9.44 4.64
CA LEU A 35 -7.34 -9.62 6.11
C LEU A 35 -6.46 -10.79 6.57
N GLY A 36 -6.46 -11.89 5.81
CA GLY A 36 -5.58 -13.05 6.08
C GLY A 36 -4.10 -12.68 5.95
N LEU A 37 -3.74 -11.93 4.91
CA LEU A 37 -2.39 -11.43 4.69
C LEU A 37 -1.95 -10.49 5.82
N GLY A 38 -2.80 -9.55 6.22
CA GLY A 38 -2.52 -8.63 7.32
C GLY A 38 -2.21 -9.36 8.63
N ARG A 39 -3.01 -10.38 8.97
CA ARG A 39 -2.77 -11.23 10.16
C ARG A 39 -1.48 -12.05 10.06
N ALA A 40 -1.12 -12.51 8.86
CA ALA A 40 0.12 -13.27 8.63
C ALA A 40 1.36 -12.38 8.74
N LEU A 41 1.30 -11.13 8.26
CA LEU A 41 2.40 -10.17 8.32
C LEU A 41 2.65 -9.65 9.73
N ALA A 42 1.59 -9.23 10.43
CA ALA A 42 1.68 -8.67 11.78
C ALA A 42 0.55 -9.21 12.68
N PRO A 43 0.74 -10.39 13.30
CA PRO A 43 -0.21 -10.92 14.24
C PRO A 43 -0.50 -9.92 15.38
N GLY A 44 -1.77 -9.59 15.57
CA GLY A 44 -2.19 -8.64 16.62
C GLY A 44 -2.13 -7.16 16.25
N ALA A 45 -1.73 -6.79 15.04
CA ALA A 45 -1.84 -5.41 14.54
C ALA A 45 -3.30 -4.97 14.37
N ALA A 46 -3.55 -3.65 14.42
CA ALA A 46 -4.81 -3.11 13.93
C ALA A 46 -4.88 -3.27 12.40
N LEU A 47 -6.05 -3.67 11.88
CA LEU A 47 -6.27 -3.81 10.45
C LEU A 47 -7.37 -2.84 10.01
N LEU A 48 -7.05 -1.93 9.12
CA LEU A 48 -7.97 -1.01 8.45
C LEU A 48 -8.03 -1.39 6.97
N SER A 49 -9.15 -1.91 6.52
CA SER A 49 -9.29 -2.47 5.17
C SER A 49 -10.49 -1.84 4.45
N PRO A 50 -10.29 -0.75 3.70
CA PRO A 50 -11.33 -0.14 2.88
C PRO A 50 -11.51 -0.85 1.54
N ARG A 51 -12.71 -0.66 0.92
CA ARG A 51 -13.02 -1.06 -0.45
C ARG A 51 -12.79 0.08 -1.41
N GLY A 52 -12.09 -0.14 -2.51
CA GLY A 52 -11.95 0.81 -3.60
C GLY A 52 -13.30 1.18 -4.21
N LYS A 53 -13.53 2.47 -4.45
CA LYS A 53 -14.84 3.03 -4.84
C LYS A 53 -15.13 3.01 -6.35
N VAL A 54 -14.12 2.73 -7.16
CA VAL A 54 -14.28 2.67 -8.62
C VAL A 54 -14.76 1.29 -9.02
N SER A 55 -15.81 1.23 -9.86
CA SER A 55 -16.27 -0.03 -10.48
C SER A 55 -15.93 -0.02 -11.96
N GLU A 56 -15.19 -1.03 -12.40
CA GLU A 56 -14.90 -1.30 -13.81
C GLU A 56 -15.50 -2.64 -14.18
N ASN A 57 -16.58 -2.64 -14.95
CA ASN A 57 -17.32 -3.87 -15.32
C ASN A 57 -17.71 -4.76 -14.13
N GLY A 58 -18.09 -4.14 -13.00
CA GLY A 58 -18.44 -4.84 -11.77
C GLY A 58 -17.25 -5.22 -10.87
N ALA A 59 -16.01 -4.99 -11.31
CA ALA A 59 -14.81 -5.19 -10.51
C ALA A 59 -14.46 -3.93 -9.72
N ASN A 60 -14.24 -4.07 -8.39
CA ASN A 60 -13.80 -2.96 -7.55
C ASN A 60 -12.35 -2.58 -7.89
N ARG A 61 -12.08 -1.28 -7.94
CA ARG A 61 -10.75 -0.69 -8.15
C ARG A 61 -10.56 0.55 -7.28
N TRP A 62 -9.30 0.95 -7.13
CA TRP A 62 -8.96 2.19 -6.43
C TRP A 62 -9.10 3.41 -7.33
N PHE A 63 -8.76 3.27 -8.63
CA PHE A 63 -8.81 4.34 -9.62
C PHE A 63 -9.08 3.76 -11.01
N ARG A 64 -9.54 4.62 -11.93
CA ARG A 64 -9.78 4.27 -13.33
C ARG A 64 -8.48 4.02 -14.08
N ARG A 65 -8.55 3.14 -15.08
CA ARG A 65 -7.53 3.02 -16.12
C ARG A 65 -8.13 3.39 -17.47
N LEU A 66 -7.30 3.92 -18.36
CA LEU A 66 -7.69 4.22 -19.74
C LEU A 66 -7.62 2.96 -20.60
N ARG A 67 -6.64 2.09 -20.31
CA ARG A 67 -6.44 0.75 -20.87
C ARG A 67 -5.46 -0.02 -19.97
N GLU A 68 -5.19 -1.27 -20.29
CA GLU A 68 -4.21 -2.07 -19.55
C GLU A 68 -2.85 -1.38 -19.48
N GLY A 69 -2.27 -1.27 -18.29
CA GLY A 69 -0.99 -0.58 -18.05
C GLY A 69 -1.02 0.93 -18.17
N VAL A 70 -2.15 1.56 -18.56
CA VAL A 70 -2.28 3.02 -18.68
C VAL A 70 -3.36 3.54 -17.76
N PHE A 71 -2.95 4.26 -16.72
CA PHE A 71 -3.84 4.77 -15.68
C PHE A 71 -4.42 6.15 -16.05
N ASP A 72 -5.62 6.44 -15.56
CA ASP A 72 -6.15 7.80 -15.50
C ASP A 72 -5.49 8.51 -14.32
N VAL A 73 -4.37 9.20 -14.59
CA VAL A 73 -3.53 9.78 -13.54
C VAL A 73 -4.25 10.87 -12.75
N ASP A 74 -5.17 11.61 -13.36
CA ASP A 74 -6.00 12.58 -12.63
C ASP A 74 -6.90 11.87 -11.61
N ASP A 75 -7.48 10.73 -12.00
CA ASP A 75 -8.26 9.92 -11.07
C ASP A 75 -7.37 9.26 -9.99
N VAL A 76 -6.15 8.79 -10.33
CA VAL A 76 -5.18 8.31 -9.32
C VAL A 76 -4.95 9.37 -8.26
N ILE A 77 -4.66 10.62 -8.66
CA ILE A 77 -4.40 11.74 -7.74
C ILE A 77 -5.63 12.01 -6.86
N ALA A 78 -6.81 12.15 -7.49
CA ALA A 78 -8.05 12.43 -6.76
C ALA A 78 -8.39 11.32 -5.74
N ARG A 79 -8.29 10.05 -6.14
CA ARG A 79 -8.55 8.91 -5.26
C ARG A 79 -7.52 8.75 -4.16
N THR A 80 -6.28 9.12 -4.42
CA THR A 80 -5.23 9.12 -3.38
C THR A 80 -5.56 10.11 -2.27
N HIS A 81 -5.99 11.33 -2.60
CA HIS A 81 -6.39 12.32 -1.60
C HIS A 81 -7.66 11.91 -0.85
N GLU A 82 -8.61 11.28 -1.54
CA GLU A 82 -9.82 10.74 -0.91
C GLU A 82 -9.48 9.62 0.09
N LEU A 83 -8.61 8.68 -0.30
CA LEU A 83 -8.12 7.62 0.58
C LEU A 83 -7.37 8.21 1.78
N ALA A 84 -6.52 9.22 1.56
CA ALA A 84 -5.78 9.87 2.63
C ALA A 84 -6.71 10.49 3.68
N GLY A 85 -7.74 11.23 3.25
CA GLY A 85 -8.75 11.78 4.16
C GLY A 85 -9.47 10.70 4.98
N PHE A 86 -9.85 9.59 4.33
CA PHE A 86 -10.44 8.44 5.03
C PHE A 86 -9.50 7.84 6.09
N VAL A 87 -8.21 7.70 5.78
CA VAL A 87 -7.23 7.16 6.73
C VAL A 87 -7.07 8.09 7.93
N GLU A 88 -6.92 9.40 7.71
CA GLU A 88 -6.80 10.42 8.77
C GLU A 88 -8.02 10.41 9.70
N GLU A 89 -9.24 10.43 9.14
CA GLU A 89 -10.47 10.35 9.90
C GLU A 89 -10.58 9.03 10.68
N SER A 90 -10.18 7.91 10.05
CA SER A 90 -10.23 6.58 10.67
C SER A 90 -9.26 6.46 11.84
N VAL A 91 -8.05 6.99 11.70
CA VAL A 91 -7.01 7.02 12.73
C VAL A 91 -7.48 7.86 13.91
N ALA A 92 -7.97 9.08 13.65
CA ALA A 92 -8.45 9.99 14.68
C ALA A 92 -9.66 9.41 15.44
N ALA A 93 -10.66 8.92 14.72
CA ALA A 93 -11.89 8.38 15.32
C ALA A 93 -11.67 7.14 16.20
N ARG A 94 -10.57 6.41 15.99
CA ARG A 94 -10.24 5.17 16.72
C ARG A 94 -9.10 5.33 17.72
N GLY A 95 -8.52 6.54 17.83
CA GLY A 95 -7.39 6.82 18.72
C GLY A 95 -6.14 6.00 18.35
N LEU A 96 -5.94 5.74 17.05
CA LEU A 96 -4.75 5.05 16.56
C LEU A 96 -3.58 6.04 16.46
N ASP A 97 -2.35 5.52 16.53
CA ASP A 97 -1.16 6.33 16.32
C ASP A 97 -0.96 6.60 14.82
N PRO A 98 -1.06 7.87 14.36
CA PRO A 98 -0.86 8.20 12.94
C PRO A 98 0.55 7.85 12.44
N ALA A 99 1.59 7.90 13.32
CA ALA A 99 2.95 7.53 12.96
C ALA A 99 3.17 6.01 12.83
N SER A 100 2.17 5.19 13.12
CA SER A 100 2.24 3.72 13.04
C SER A 100 1.59 3.12 11.80
N VAL A 101 1.02 3.93 10.89
CA VAL A 101 0.28 3.44 9.73
C VAL A 101 1.22 2.91 8.65
N VAL A 102 1.06 1.64 8.29
CA VAL A 102 1.82 0.96 7.23
C VAL A 102 0.82 0.42 6.20
N ALA A 103 0.98 0.80 4.94
CA ALA A 103 0.15 0.25 3.88
C ALA A 103 0.61 -1.16 3.47
N VAL A 104 -0.33 -2.03 3.16
CA VAL A 104 -0.10 -3.35 2.55
C VAL A 104 -1.01 -3.45 1.34
N GLY A 105 -0.43 -3.47 0.15
CA GLY A 105 -1.20 -3.46 -1.09
C GLY A 105 -0.78 -4.54 -2.07
N PHE A 106 -1.75 -5.02 -2.84
CA PHE A 106 -1.52 -5.95 -3.95
C PHE A 106 -2.02 -5.34 -5.26
N SER A 107 -1.19 -5.37 -6.34
CA SER A 107 -1.56 -4.93 -7.68
C SER A 107 -2.13 -3.49 -7.68
N ASN A 108 -3.39 -3.28 -8.06
CA ASN A 108 -4.05 -1.98 -8.04
C ASN A 108 -4.01 -1.31 -6.64
N GLY A 109 -4.12 -2.09 -5.56
CA GLY A 109 -3.96 -1.63 -4.19
C GLY A 109 -2.53 -1.22 -3.84
N ALA A 110 -1.53 -1.90 -4.39
CA ALA A 110 -0.13 -1.50 -4.25
C ALA A 110 0.16 -0.18 -5.00
N ASN A 111 -0.50 0.01 -6.14
CA ASN A 111 -0.34 1.24 -6.93
C ASN A 111 -0.90 2.47 -6.19
N ILE A 112 -2.11 2.36 -5.58
CA ILE A 112 -2.65 3.49 -4.79
C ILE A 112 -1.85 3.73 -3.51
N ALA A 113 -1.28 2.68 -2.88
CA ALA A 113 -0.36 2.84 -1.75
C ALA A 113 0.91 3.60 -2.15
N ALA A 114 1.50 3.27 -3.29
CA ALA A 114 2.65 3.98 -3.83
C ALA A 114 2.32 5.45 -4.18
N ALA A 115 1.15 5.70 -4.78
CA ALA A 115 0.68 7.07 -5.02
C ALA A 115 0.49 7.83 -3.69
N THR A 116 0.01 7.16 -2.63
CA THR A 116 -0.14 7.77 -1.31
C THR A 116 1.21 8.17 -0.71
N LEU A 117 2.24 7.33 -0.80
CA LEU A 117 3.60 7.69 -0.37
C LEU A 117 4.11 8.93 -1.11
N LEU A 118 3.88 9.03 -2.42
CA LEU A 118 4.38 10.13 -3.25
C LEU A 118 3.61 11.43 -3.06
N LEU A 119 2.30 11.38 -2.84
CA LEU A 119 1.42 12.56 -2.76
C LEU A 119 1.12 13.01 -1.32
N ARG A 120 1.28 12.11 -0.35
CA ARG A 120 1.04 12.32 1.09
C ARG A 120 2.14 11.64 1.92
N PRO A 121 3.37 12.17 1.84
CA PRO A 121 4.57 11.52 2.42
C PRO A 121 4.51 11.38 3.95
N ASP A 122 3.70 12.18 4.61
CA ASP A 122 3.49 12.22 6.07
C ASP A 122 2.45 11.20 6.58
N LEU A 123 1.66 10.60 5.66
CA LEU A 123 0.55 9.74 6.04
C LEU A 123 0.96 8.31 6.39
N LEU A 124 1.98 7.79 5.71
CA LEU A 124 2.41 6.41 5.82
C LEU A 124 3.85 6.32 6.30
N ARG A 125 4.09 5.60 7.38
CA ARG A 125 5.43 5.25 7.84
C ARG A 125 6.17 4.37 6.85
N GLY A 126 5.45 3.60 6.05
CA GLY A 126 5.99 2.72 5.05
C GLY A 126 4.93 1.93 4.32
N ALA A 127 5.35 1.09 3.39
CA ALA A 127 4.44 0.24 2.64
C ALA A 127 5.07 -1.10 2.22
N ALA A 128 4.29 -2.18 2.26
CA ALA A 128 4.56 -3.44 1.58
C ALA A 128 3.74 -3.47 0.28
N LEU A 129 4.43 -3.40 -0.86
CA LEU A 129 3.87 -3.27 -2.20
C LEU A 129 4.11 -4.55 -3.00
N PHE A 130 3.06 -5.28 -3.32
CA PHE A 130 3.16 -6.54 -4.08
C PHE A 130 2.61 -6.35 -5.48
N ALA A 131 3.40 -6.71 -6.50
CA ALA A 131 3.09 -6.57 -7.92
C ALA A 131 2.70 -5.12 -8.29
N ALA A 132 3.47 -4.13 -7.83
CA ALA A 132 3.20 -2.72 -8.03
C ALA A 132 3.82 -2.17 -9.32
N ALA A 133 3.08 -1.28 -10.00
CA ALA A 133 3.57 -0.43 -11.08
C ALA A 133 3.69 1.02 -10.62
N ALA A 134 4.49 1.84 -11.33
CA ALA A 134 4.59 3.28 -11.11
C ALA A 134 3.24 3.96 -11.40
N PRO A 135 2.54 4.53 -10.39
CA PRO A 135 1.14 4.92 -10.55
C PRO A 135 0.93 6.27 -11.23
N LEU A 136 1.90 7.19 -11.15
CA LEU A 136 1.75 8.57 -11.60
C LEU A 136 2.25 8.82 -13.03
N GLN A 137 2.91 7.84 -13.63
CA GLN A 137 3.26 7.76 -15.06
C GLN A 137 3.85 9.07 -15.63
N GLY A 138 4.85 9.65 -14.95
CA GLY A 138 5.54 10.88 -15.34
C GLY A 138 4.96 12.16 -14.72
N ARG A 139 3.99 12.04 -13.82
CA ARG A 139 3.42 13.16 -13.04
C ARG A 139 3.78 13.10 -11.55
N GLU A 140 4.90 12.45 -11.23
CA GLU A 140 5.42 12.39 -9.88
C GLU A 140 5.80 13.80 -9.38
N PRO A 141 5.54 14.12 -8.10
CA PRO A 141 5.98 15.38 -7.52
C PRO A 141 7.50 15.56 -7.66
N GLU A 142 7.91 16.75 -8.11
CA GLU A 142 9.35 17.06 -8.26
C GLU A 142 10.09 17.07 -6.92
N ARG A 143 9.39 17.49 -5.86
CA ARG A 143 9.95 17.59 -4.52
C ARG A 143 9.04 16.90 -3.52
N VAL A 144 9.48 15.76 -3.04
CA VAL A 144 8.90 15.03 -1.92
C VAL A 144 10.03 14.38 -1.13
N ASP A 145 9.97 14.47 0.18
CA ASP A 145 10.92 13.82 1.08
C ASP A 145 10.29 12.56 1.66
N LEU A 146 10.86 11.42 1.32
CA LEU A 146 10.48 10.09 1.81
C LEU A 146 11.54 9.49 2.75
N SER A 147 12.47 10.30 3.28
CA SER A 147 13.57 9.81 4.12
C SER A 147 13.11 9.09 5.39
N ALA A 148 11.91 9.38 5.87
CA ALA A 148 11.28 8.67 6.98
C ALA A 148 10.53 7.39 6.57
N ALA A 149 10.31 7.16 5.27
CA ALA A 149 9.53 6.03 4.78
C ALA A 149 10.41 4.81 4.50
N SER A 150 9.93 3.64 4.91
CA SER A 150 10.52 2.35 4.54
C SER A 150 9.55 1.57 3.66
N VAL A 151 10.05 1.00 2.56
CA VAL A 151 9.21 0.31 1.58
C VAL A 151 9.78 -1.07 1.25
N PHE A 152 8.94 -2.09 1.37
CA PHE A 152 9.20 -3.42 0.84
C PHE A 152 8.42 -3.62 -0.45
N MET A 153 9.07 -4.13 -1.48
CA MET A 153 8.43 -4.44 -2.75
C MET A 153 8.66 -5.88 -3.13
N GLY A 154 7.59 -6.60 -3.50
CA GLY A 154 7.63 -7.96 -4.05
C GLY A 154 7.17 -7.94 -5.51
N ALA A 155 7.99 -8.43 -6.45
CA ALA A 155 7.67 -8.38 -7.88
C ALA A 155 8.10 -9.66 -8.62
N GLY A 156 7.21 -10.16 -9.49
CA GLY A 156 7.48 -11.31 -10.35
C GLY A 156 8.23 -10.91 -11.63
N THR A 157 9.32 -11.61 -11.97
CA THR A 157 10.07 -11.34 -13.21
C THR A 157 9.35 -11.85 -14.46
N ALA A 158 8.38 -12.74 -14.30
CA ALA A 158 7.52 -13.26 -15.37
C ALA A 158 6.05 -12.77 -15.23
N ASP A 159 5.83 -11.62 -14.56
CA ASP A 159 4.50 -11.05 -14.38
C ASP A 159 4.00 -10.41 -15.69
N PRO A 160 2.93 -10.94 -16.31
CA PRO A 160 2.40 -10.38 -17.56
C PRO A 160 1.50 -9.14 -17.35
N ILE A 161 1.04 -8.90 -16.12
CA ILE A 161 0.13 -7.80 -15.77
C ILE A 161 0.93 -6.57 -15.33
N THR A 162 1.94 -6.80 -14.48
CA THR A 162 2.84 -5.74 -14.01
C THR A 162 4.27 -6.12 -14.40
N PRO A 163 4.74 -5.70 -15.58
CA PRO A 163 6.10 -6.00 -16.02
C PRO A 163 7.13 -5.55 -14.99
N ILE A 164 8.16 -6.35 -14.79
CA ILE A 164 9.18 -6.13 -13.76
C ILE A 164 9.83 -4.73 -13.85
N ASP A 165 9.95 -4.18 -15.05
CA ASP A 165 10.51 -2.84 -15.26
C ASP A 165 9.66 -1.74 -14.62
N GLN A 166 8.35 -1.94 -14.45
CA GLN A 166 7.47 -1.02 -13.73
C GLN A 166 7.76 -1.04 -12.22
N ALA A 167 8.01 -2.22 -11.64
CA ALA A 167 8.39 -2.33 -10.24
C ALA A 167 9.78 -1.74 -9.98
N ARG A 168 10.74 -1.96 -10.89
CA ARG A 168 12.08 -1.37 -10.82
C ARG A 168 12.04 0.15 -10.95
N LEU A 169 11.22 0.67 -11.89
CA LEU A 169 11.00 2.11 -12.05
C LEU A 169 10.45 2.73 -10.76
N LEU A 170 9.42 2.12 -10.18
CA LEU A 170 8.84 2.61 -8.92
C LEU A 170 9.86 2.57 -7.77
N ALA A 171 10.64 1.49 -7.65
CA ALA A 171 11.69 1.39 -6.65
C ALA A 171 12.73 2.51 -6.78
N THR A 172 13.16 2.83 -8.02
CA THR A 172 14.05 3.94 -8.32
C THR A 172 13.43 5.28 -7.92
N GLN A 173 12.20 5.55 -8.33
CA GLN A 173 11.47 6.79 -8.02
C GLN A 173 11.35 7.04 -6.50
N LEU A 174 11.07 5.99 -5.73
CA LEU A 174 10.97 6.08 -4.26
C LEU A 174 12.34 6.29 -3.62
N THR A 175 13.37 5.59 -4.10
CA THR A 175 14.74 5.70 -3.57
C THR A 175 15.34 7.09 -3.85
N GLU A 176 15.14 7.64 -5.03
CA GLU A 176 15.59 8.99 -5.39
C GLU A 176 14.97 10.09 -4.53
N ARG A 177 13.81 9.80 -3.90
CA ARG A 177 13.12 10.67 -2.95
C ARG A 177 13.45 10.38 -1.49
N GLY A 178 14.45 9.53 -1.24
CA GLY A 178 14.99 9.25 0.08
C GLY A 178 14.40 8.03 0.79
N ALA A 179 13.40 7.34 0.23
CA ALA A 179 12.83 6.15 0.87
C ALA A 179 13.85 5.02 1.00
N ASN A 180 13.81 4.29 2.12
CA ASN A 180 14.54 3.04 2.27
C ASN A 180 13.77 1.91 1.58
N VAL A 181 14.19 1.53 0.37
CA VAL A 181 13.48 0.55 -0.47
C VAL A 181 14.21 -0.79 -0.51
N ARG A 182 13.48 -1.87 -0.19
CA ARG A 182 13.90 -3.27 -0.41
C ARG A 182 13.03 -3.88 -1.50
N LEU A 183 13.56 -4.05 -2.71
CA LEU A 183 12.92 -4.79 -3.80
C LEU A 183 13.35 -6.26 -3.75
N GLN A 184 12.39 -7.17 -3.64
CA GLN A 184 12.58 -8.61 -3.73
C GLN A 184 11.89 -9.15 -4.99
N GLU A 185 12.70 -9.53 -5.97
CA GLU A 185 12.22 -10.16 -7.20
C GLU A 185 12.06 -11.68 -7.01
N HIS A 186 11.12 -12.27 -7.76
CA HIS A 186 10.93 -13.72 -7.78
C HIS A 186 10.62 -14.21 -9.22
N PRO A 187 10.92 -15.45 -9.58
CA PRO A 187 10.77 -15.95 -10.95
C PRO A 187 9.32 -16.18 -11.40
N GLY A 188 8.33 -15.97 -10.52
CA GLY A 188 6.91 -16.17 -10.83
C GLY A 188 6.25 -14.99 -11.54
N GLY A 189 4.94 -15.13 -11.77
CA GLY A 189 4.06 -14.12 -12.35
C GLY A 189 3.41 -13.20 -11.31
N HIS A 190 2.14 -12.82 -11.56
CA HIS A 190 1.34 -11.90 -10.74
C HIS A 190 0.84 -12.59 -9.46
N ALA A 191 1.74 -12.84 -8.51
CA ALA A 191 1.45 -13.62 -7.30
C ALA A 191 2.33 -13.18 -6.12
N LEU A 192 1.95 -13.60 -4.92
CA LEU A 192 2.71 -13.41 -3.69
C LEU A 192 3.22 -14.77 -3.18
N PRO A 193 4.41 -15.22 -3.59
CA PRO A 193 4.97 -16.49 -3.14
C PRO A 193 5.43 -16.44 -1.68
N PRO A 194 5.52 -17.61 -0.99
CA PRO A 194 5.89 -17.70 0.42
C PRO A 194 7.21 -16.99 0.77
N ALA A 195 8.20 -17.03 -0.12
CA ALA A 195 9.50 -16.39 0.11
C ALA A 195 9.38 -14.84 0.17
N VAL A 196 8.52 -14.25 -0.68
CA VAL A 196 8.24 -12.80 -0.66
C VAL A 196 7.45 -12.42 0.60
N LEU A 197 6.48 -13.25 0.99
CA LEU A 197 5.73 -13.06 2.23
C LEU A 197 6.66 -13.08 3.46
N SER A 198 7.60 -14.02 3.51
CA SER A 198 8.60 -14.11 4.59
C SER A 198 9.47 -12.85 4.64
N GLY A 199 9.96 -12.38 3.49
CA GLY A 199 10.76 -11.15 3.39
C GLY A 199 10.00 -9.91 3.84
N ALA A 200 8.73 -9.80 3.48
CA ALA A 200 7.86 -8.71 3.93
C ALA A 200 7.62 -8.74 5.45
N LYS A 201 7.44 -9.93 6.03
CA LYS A 201 7.29 -10.11 7.47
C LYS A 201 8.54 -9.71 8.25
N GLU A 202 9.71 -10.12 7.77
CA GLU A 202 11.01 -9.72 8.36
C GLU A 202 11.19 -8.20 8.31
N TRP A 203 10.92 -7.59 7.14
CA TRP A 203 10.97 -6.15 6.96
C TRP A 203 10.05 -5.41 7.93
N LEU A 204 8.79 -5.84 8.05
CA LEU A 204 7.80 -5.20 8.93
C LEU A 204 8.19 -5.32 10.42
N THR A 205 8.76 -6.46 10.81
CA THR A 205 9.28 -6.69 12.16
C THR A 205 10.43 -5.72 12.47
N GLY A 206 11.36 -5.54 11.53
CA GLY A 206 12.46 -4.57 11.64
C GLY A 206 11.98 -3.13 11.73
N LEU A 207 10.93 -2.77 11.02
CA LEU A 207 10.31 -1.45 11.07
C LEU A 207 9.76 -1.14 12.47
N GLY A 208 9.14 -2.12 13.14
CA GLY A 208 8.64 -1.99 14.52
C GLY A 208 9.74 -1.90 15.59
N ALA A 209 10.92 -2.47 15.34
CA ALA A 209 12.04 -2.41 16.29
C ALA A 209 12.72 -1.01 16.33
N ALA A 210 12.80 -0.35 15.18
CA ALA A 210 13.42 0.98 15.06
C ALA A 210 12.70 2.07 15.89
N THR A 211 11.41 1.92 16.17
CA THR A 211 10.61 2.86 16.98
C THR A 211 10.81 2.72 18.49
N ARG A 212 11.33 1.58 18.96
CA ARG A 212 11.50 1.33 20.42
C ARG A 212 12.86 1.76 20.96
N SER A 213 13.74 2.22 20.08
CA SER A 213 15.12 2.59 20.41
C SER A 213 15.39 4.09 20.34
N GLY A 214 14.39 4.91 20.07
CA GLY A 214 14.41 6.37 20.08
C GLY A 214 13.48 6.92 21.15
#